data_de51c79580a2ec601609de7664e1eb1a
#
_entry.id   de51c79580a2ec601609de7664e1eb1a
#
_cell.length_a   1.000
_cell.length_b   1.000
_cell.length_c   1.000
_cell.angle_alpha   90.00
_cell.angle_beta   90.00
_cell.angle_gamma   90.00
#
_symmetry.space_group_name_H-M   'P 1'
#
loop_
_entity.id
_entity.type
_entity.pdbx_description
1 polymer ?
#
loop_
_entity_poly.entity_id
_entity_poly.type
_entity_poly.pdbx_seq_one_letter_code
_entity_poly.pdbx_strand_id
1 'polypeptide(L)'
;MSLKDKVIFVSGGSRGIGLAIAKRAAQDGAKLALAAKTADPHPKLPGTIYTAAEEIAKAGGEALPLICDIRDEDNVREVVNQTVDHFGGIDICINNASAIQLTNTMDTEMKRYDLMHQINGRGTYMVSRYCLPHLLKAENPHILNLSPPLDMSAKWFAGHTAYTMAKYNMSMCVLGMAEEFKDRGVAVNAIWPRTA
;
A
#
# COMPACT_ATOMS: atom_id res chain seq x y z
N MET A 1 9.55 -18.56 8.10
CA MET A 1 10.34 -17.31 8.12
C MET A 1 9.73 -16.40 9.18
N SER A 2 10.55 -15.68 9.94
CA SER A 2 10.09 -14.72 10.95
C SER A 2 10.11 -13.32 10.36
N LEU A 3 9.15 -12.46 10.75
CA LEU A 3 9.18 -11.03 10.43
C LEU A 3 9.96 -10.21 11.47
N LYS A 4 10.58 -10.88 12.43
CA LYS A 4 11.36 -10.21 13.49
C LYS A 4 12.40 -9.27 12.89
N ASP A 5 12.41 -8.05 13.38
CA ASP A 5 13.29 -6.94 12.99
C ASP A 5 13.16 -6.47 11.51
N LYS A 6 12.23 -7.03 10.74
CA LYS A 6 11.94 -6.59 9.36
C LYS A 6 11.21 -5.27 9.36
N VAL A 7 11.67 -4.34 8.54
CA VAL A 7 11.04 -3.02 8.36
C VAL A 7 10.02 -3.10 7.23
N ILE A 8 8.76 -2.79 7.54
CA ILE A 8 7.64 -2.86 6.61
C ILE A 8 7.04 -1.47 6.42
N PHE A 9 7.09 -0.96 5.19
CA PHE A 9 6.38 0.26 4.79
C PHE A 9 4.98 -0.11 4.30
N VAL A 10 3.93 0.51 4.90
CA VAL A 10 2.52 0.22 4.59
C VAL A 10 1.79 1.48 4.15
N SER A 11 1.42 1.58 2.88
CA SER A 11 0.53 2.64 2.43
C SER A 11 -0.93 2.34 2.80
N GLY A 12 -1.67 3.35 3.30
CA GLY A 12 -3.04 3.16 3.79
C GLY A 12 -3.14 2.36 5.09
N GLY A 13 -2.13 2.47 5.97
CA GLY A 13 -2.01 1.70 7.22
C GLY A 13 -2.88 2.19 8.39
N SER A 14 -3.68 3.26 8.22
CA SER A 14 -4.44 3.86 9.34
C SER A 14 -5.68 3.09 9.77
N ARG A 15 -6.19 2.15 8.96
CA ARG A 15 -7.43 1.40 9.22
C ARG A 15 -7.57 0.17 8.32
N GLY A 16 -8.65 -0.62 8.56
CA GLY A 16 -9.06 -1.72 7.68
C GLY A 16 -7.97 -2.76 7.46
N ILE A 17 -7.84 -3.22 6.21
CA ILE A 17 -6.91 -4.30 5.83
C ILE A 17 -5.46 -3.90 6.11
N GLY A 18 -5.07 -2.66 5.77
CA GLY A 18 -3.70 -2.18 6.02
C GLY A 18 -3.30 -2.23 7.49
N LEU A 19 -4.19 -1.76 8.39
CA LEU A 19 -3.96 -1.85 9.84
C LEU A 19 -3.95 -3.30 10.33
N ALA A 20 -4.85 -4.16 9.84
CA ALA A 20 -4.88 -5.56 10.22
C ALA A 20 -3.59 -6.30 9.86
N ILE A 21 -3.07 -6.06 8.65
CA ILE A 21 -1.77 -6.60 8.20
C ILE A 21 -0.65 -6.06 9.10
N ALA A 22 -0.62 -4.74 9.35
CA ALA A 22 0.40 -4.11 10.16
C ALA A 22 0.42 -4.67 11.60
N LYS A 23 -0.75 -4.81 12.23
CA LYS A 23 -0.87 -5.42 13.57
C LYS A 23 -0.38 -6.86 13.60
N ARG A 24 -0.74 -7.65 12.59
CA ARG A 24 -0.31 -9.06 12.52
C ARG A 24 1.21 -9.16 12.33
N ALA A 25 1.77 -8.34 11.45
CA ALA A 25 3.22 -8.29 11.23
C ALA A 25 3.98 -7.82 12.48
N ALA A 26 3.45 -6.85 13.22
CA ALA A 26 4.02 -6.38 14.48
C ALA A 26 4.07 -7.49 15.54
N GLN A 27 3.04 -8.33 15.63
CA GLN A 27 3.03 -9.50 16.52
C GLN A 27 4.12 -10.53 16.17
N ASP A 28 4.56 -10.57 14.90
CA ASP A 28 5.69 -11.39 14.45
C ASP A 28 7.04 -10.68 14.58
N GLY A 29 7.07 -9.51 15.22
CA GLY A 29 8.27 -8.73 15.54
C GLY A 29 8.73 -7.76 14.45
N ALA A 30 7.88 -7.42 13.47
CA ALA A 30 8.20 -6.42 12.46
C ALA A 30 8.12 -4.99 13.02
N LYS A 31 8.89 -4.08 12.40
CA LYS A 31 8.84 -2.63 12.59
C LYS A 31 8.00 -2.02 11.47
N LEU A 32 7.03 -1.19 11.82
CA LEU A 32 6.01 -0.70 10.89
C LEU A 32 6.16 0.79 10.59
N ALA A 33 6.38 1.17 9.33
CA ALA A 33 6.19 2.54 8.87
C ALA A 33 4.79 2.64 8.26
N LEU A 34 3.88 3.33 8.94
CA LEU A 34 2.49 3.48 8.53
C LEU A 34 2.31 4.79 7.79
N ALA A 35 2.06 4.74 6.49
CA ALA A 35 1.84 5.92 5.66
C ALA A 35 0.35 6.08 5.32
N ALA A 36 -0.28 7.18 5.77
CA ALA A 36 -1.65 7.52 5.42
C ALA A 36 -1.92 9.02 5.62
N LYS A 37 -2.88 9.56 4.91
CA LYS A 37 -3.23 10.99 4.99
C LYS A 37 -4.14 11.37 6.16
N THR A 38 -4.74 10.40 6.84
CA THR A 38 -5.72 10.66 7.91
C THR A 38 -5.01 10.90 9.23
N ALA A 39 -4.77 12.15 9.57
CA ALA A 39 -4.20 12.60 10.84
C ALA A 39 -5.28 12.88 11.88
N ASP A 40 -6.41 13.48 11.45
CA ASP A 40 -7.50 13.87 12.33
C ASP A 40 -8.66 12.87 12.28
N PRO A 41 -9.43 12.74 13.38
CA PRO A 41 -10.62 11.91 13.42
C PRO A 41 -11.64 12.31 12.34
N HIS A 42 -12.20 11.32 11.64
CA HIS A 42 -13.21 11.55 10.62
C HIS A 42 -14.59 11.06 11.12
N PRO A 43 -15.68 11.83 10.94
CA PRO A 43 -17.01 11.51 11.52
C PRO A 43 -17.57 10.15 11.08
N LYS A 44 -17.19 9.67 9.90
CA LYS A 44 -17.73 8.44 9.28
C LYS A 44 -16.73 7.29 9.21
N LEU A 45 -15.46 7.53 9.51
CA LEU A 45 -14.41 6.53 9.34
C LEU A 45 -13.58 6.44 10.63
N PRO A 46 -13.46 5.26 11.25
CA PRO A 46 -12.72 5.10 12.49
C PRO A 46 -11.22 5.22 12.28
N GLY A 47 -10.53 5.71 13.30
CA GLY A 47 -9.09 5.69 13.41
C GLY A 47 -8.34 6.75 12.58
N THR A 48 -7.17 7.08 13.07
CA THR A 48 -6.18 7.95 12.44
C THR A 48 -4.87 7.17 12.30
N ILE A 49 -3.87 7.78 11.67
CA ILE A 49 -2.54 7.17 11.61
C ILE A 49 -1.92 7.02 13.01
N TYR A 50 -2.24 7.94 13.91
CA TYR A 50 -1.75 7.91 15.29
C TYR A 50 -2.43 6.83 16.14
N THR A 51 -3.77 6.71 16.05
CA THR A 51 -4.47 5.62 16.75
C THR A 51 -4.05 4.24 16.25
N ALA A 52 -3.71 4.12 14.96
CA ALA A 52 -3.17 2.88 14.40
C ALA A 52 -1.80 2.53 15.01
N ALA A 53 -0.91 3.52 15.15
CA ALA A 53 0.39 3.33 15.80
C ALA A 53 0.25 2.96 17.30
N GLU A 54 -0.70 3.60 18.01
CA GLU A 54 -1.01 3.26 19.41
C GLU A 54 -1.53 1.82 19.55
N GLU A 55 -2.41 1.37 18.65
CA GLU A 55 -2.90 -0.01 18.64
C GLU A 55 -1.78 -1.03 18.45
N ILE A 56 -0.82 -0.74 17.57
CA ILE A 56 0.35 -1.58 17.34
C ILE A 56 1.25 -1.59 18.59
N ALA A 57 1.50 -0.42 19.20
CA ALA A 57 2.31 -0.32 20.40
C ALA A 57 1.68 -1.08 21.58
N LYS A 58 0.35 -1.00 21.76
CA LYS A 58 -0.40 -1.78 22.77
C LYS A 58 -0.30 -3.29 22.56
N ALA A 59 -0.11 -3.72 21.30
CA ALA A 59 0.12 -5.12 20.95
C ALA A 59 1.60 -5.55 21.08
N GLY A 60 2.48 -4.68 21.59
CA GLY A 60 3.90 -4.96 21.79
C GLY A 60 4.77 -4.74 20.55
N GLY A 61 4.24 -4.10 19.50
CA GLY A 61 4.97 -3.78 18.28
C GLY A 61 5.53 -2.36 18.26
N GLU A 62 6.31 -2.05 17.23
CA GLU A 62 6.88 -0.73 16.97
C GLU A 62 6.29 -0.16 15.66
N ALA A 63 5.75 1.08 15.72
CA ALA A 63 5.17 1.73 14.56
C ALA A 63 5.53 3.20 14.49
N LEU A 64 5.98 3.64 13.32
CA LEU A 64 6.23 5.03 12.95
C LEU A 64 5.03 5.56 12.15
N PRO A 65 4.20 6.46 12.69
CA PRO A 65 3.10 7.07 11.94
C PRO A 65 3.63 8.19 11.04
N LEU A 66 3.30 8.15 9.74
CA LEU A 66 3.75 9.08 8.72
C LEU A 66 2.56 9.65 7.96
N ILE A 67 2.36 10.96 8.02
CA ILE A 67 1.30 11.62 7.24
C ILE A 67 1.75 11.66 5.78
N CYS A 68 0.99 10.94 4.92
CA CYS A 68 1.34 10.78 3.52
C CYS A 68 0.12 10.78 2.61
N ASP A 69 0.08 11.70 1.67
CA ASP A 69 -0.79 11.59 0.49
C ASP A 69 0.02 10.95 -0.64
N ILE A 70 -0.28 9.70 -0.99
CA ILE A 70 0.47 8.96 -2.02
C ILE A 70 0.29 9.51 -3.45
N ARG A 71 -0.47 10.58 -3.63
CA ARG A 71 -0.58 11.32 -4.90
C ARG A 71 0.53 12.35 -5.06
N ASP A 72 1.11 12.78 -3.95
CA ASP A 72 2.18 13.78 -3.87
C ASP A 72 3.54 13.06 -3.88
N GLU A 73 4.34 13.33 -4.90
CA GLU A 73 5.62 12.66 -5.12
C GLU A 73 6.67 13.07 -4.09
N ASP A 74 6.72 14.35 -3.74
CA ASP A 74 7.68 14.86 -2.76
C ASP A 74 7.36 14.32 -1.37
N ASN A 75 6.07 14.26 -1.02
CA ASN A 75 5.63 13.69 0.25
C ASN A 75 5.93 12.19 0.34
N VAL A 76 5.72 11.41 -0.73
CA VAL A 76 6.09 9.98 -0.76
C VAL A 76 7.60 9.81 -0.57
N ARG A 77 8.41 10.59 -1.30
CA ARG A 77 9.88 10.53 -1.16
C ARG A 77 10.32 10.86 0.27
N GLU A 78 9.74 11.90 0.86
CA GLU A 78 10.04 12.32 2.23
C GLU A 78 9.73 11.24 3.25
N VAL A 79 8.52 10.64 3.23
CA VAL A 79 8.14 9.62 4.23
C VAL A 79 8.91 8.31 4.05
N VAL A 80 9.33 7.96 2.84
CA VAL A 80 10.25 6.84 2.60
C VAL A 80 11.61 7.13 3.23
N ASN A 81 12.16 8.33 3.05
CA ASN A 81 13.43 8.72 3.69
C ASN A 81 13.31 8.72 5.23
N GLN A 82 12.22 9.29 5.79
CA GLN A 82 11.96 9.25 7.23
C GLN A 82 11.90 7.81 7.77
N THR A 83 11.33 6.87 7.00
CA THR A 83 11.33 5.45 7.36
C THR A 83 12.74 4.89 7.44
N VAL A 84 13.55 5.18 6.45
CA VAL A 84 14.95 4.71 6.38
C VAL A 84 15.81 5.34 7.47
N ASP A 85 15.65 6.63 7.73
CA ASP A 85 16.36 7.34 8.79
C ASP A 85 16.03 6.80 10.18
N HIS A 86 14.75 6.40 10.39
CA HIS A 86 14.28 5.89 11.68
C HIS A 86 14.64 4.42 11.91
N PHE A 87 14.44 3.56 10.90
CA PHE A 87 14.60 2.10 11.05
C PHE A 87 15.86 1.53 10.39
N GLY A 88 16.59 2.33 9.60
CA GLY A 88 17.80 1.91 8.92
C GLY A 88 17.62 1.29 7.53
N GLY A 89 16.38 1.05 7.07
CA GLY A 89 16.10 0.48 5.76
C GLY A 89 14.63 0.12 5.55
N ILE A 90 14.34 -0.58 4.46
CA ILE A 90 13.00 -1.14 4.16
C ILE A 90 13.21 -2.55 3.59
N ASP A 91 12.58 -3.54 4.21
CA ASP A 91 12.58 -4.94 3.75
C ASP A 91 11.34 -5.26 2.91
N ILE A 92 10.19 -4.69 3.27
CA ILE A 92 8.90 -5.00 2.64
C ILE A 92 8.13 -3.70 2.38
N CYS A 93 7.59 -3.58 1.16
CA CYS A 93 6.67 -2.51 0.78
C CYS A 93 5.27 -3.08 0.55
N ILE A 94 4.26 -2.56 1.28
CA ILE A 94 2.86 -2.99 1.13
C ILE A 94 2.03 -1.84 0.56
N ASN A 95 1.57 -2.00 -0.67
CA ASN A 95 0.68 -1.08 -1.35
C ASN A 95 -0.78 -1.48 -1.08
N ASN A 96 -1.35 -0.87 -0.03
CA ASN A 96 -2.73 -1.11 0.38
C ASN A 96 -3.63 0.12 0.17
N ALA A 97 -3.08 1.34 0.12
CA ALA A 97 -3.89 2.54 -0.10
C ALA A 97 -4.71 2.42 -1.39
N SER A 98 -6.00 2.71 -1.30
CA SER A 98 -6.94 2.56 -2.43
C SER A 98 -8.07 3.57 -2.36
N ALA A 99 -8.56 3.99 -3.52
CA ALA A 99 -9.82 4.71 -3.69
C ALA A 99 -10.79 3.86 -4.49
N ILE A 100 -12.06 3.92 -4.11
CA ILE A 100 -13.14 3.15 -4.73
C ILE A 100 -14.32 4.05 -5.11
N GLN A 101 -14.85 3.83 -6.30
CA GLN A 101 -16.14 4.36 -6.77
C GLN A 101 -16.73 3.34 -7.72
N LEU A 102 -17.82 2.69 -7.31
CA LEU A 102 -18.51 1.66 -8.09
C LEU A 102 -19.68 2.30 -8.85
N THR A 103 -19.36 3.03 -9.91
CA THR A 103 -20.32 3.66 -10.81
C THR A 103 -20.06 3.23 -12.25
N ASN A 104 -21.11 3.17 -13.06
CA ASN A 104 -20.99 2.89 -14.48
C ASN A 104 -20.28 4.03 -15.23
N THR A 105 -20.00 3.84 -16.51
CA THR A 105 -19.23 4.79 -17.32
C THR A 105 -19.91 6.17 -17.42
N MET A 106 -21.24 6.21 -17.54
CA MET A 106 -21.98 7.48 -17.66
C MET A 106 -22.03 8.28 -16.35
N ASP A 107 -22.08 7.59 -15.22
CA ASP A 107 -22.24 8.20 -13.90
C ASP A 107 -20.90 8.44 -13.18
N THR A 108 -19.78 8.01 -13.78
CA THR A 108 -18.45 8.24 -13.20
C THR A 108 -17.98 9.66 -13.50
N GLU A 109 -17.99 10.52 -12.49
CA GLU A 109 -17.40 11.86 -12.61
C GLU A 109 -15.89 11.77 -12.80
N MET A 110 -15.33 12.60 -13.73
CA MET A 110 -13.90 12.59 -14.03
C MET A 110 -13.01 12.83 -12.80
N LYS A 111 -13.43 13.67 -11.87
CA LYS A 111 -12.69 13.86 -10.60
C LYS A 111 -12.55 12.56 -9.77
N ARG A 112 -13.53 11.64 -9.90
CA ARG A 112 -13.49 10.33 -9.24
C ARG A 112 -12.62 9.33 -10.01
N TYR A 113 -12.72 9.38 -11.34
CA TYR A 113 -11.82 8.64 -12.22
C TYR A 113 -10.36 9.00 -11.91
N ASP A 114 -10.03 10.28 -11.93
CA ASP A 114 -8.67 10.79 -11.66
C ASP A 114 -8.19 10.38 -10.27
N LEU A 115 -9.04 10.51 -9.24
CA LEU A 115 -8.70 10.11 -7.88
C LEU A 115 -8.35 8.62 -7.79
N MET A 116 -9.17 7.74 -8.40
CA MET A 116 -8.90 6.30 -8.40
C MET A 116 -7.59 5.95 -9.11
N HIS A 117 -7.33 6.55 -10.27
CA HIS A 117 -6.12 6.30 -11.04
C HIS A 117 -4.87 6.87 -10.35
N GLN A 118 -4.97 8.06 -9.75
CA GLN A 118 -3.86 8.67 -9.00
C GLN A 118 -3.49 7.85 -7.76
N ILE A 119 -4.46 7.30 -7.04
CA ILE A 119 -4.19 6.52 -5.82
C ILE A 119 -3.83 5.08 -6.18
N ASN A 120 -4.68 4.36 -6.92
CA ASN A 120 -4.51 2.93 -7.13
C ASN A 120 -3.35 2.62 -8.09
N GLY A 121 -3.31 3.24 -9.27
CA GLY A 121 -2.27 2.98 -10.26
C GLY A 121 -0.99 3.77 -9.99
N ARG A 122 -1.05 5.10 -10.15
CA ARG A 122 0.12 5.97 -10.00
C ARG A 122 0.74 5.88 -8.61
N GLY A 123 -0.09 5.90 -7.54
CA GLY A 123 0.39 5.84 -6.15
C GLY A 123 1.10 4.53 -5.85
N THR A 124 0.56 3.38 -6.28
CA THR A 124 1.22 2.07 -6.14
C THR A 124 2.58 2.04 -6.84
N TYR A 125 2.64 2.50 -8.09
CA TYR A 125 3.90 2.58 -8.83
C TYR A 125 4.91 3.48 -8.12
N MET A 126 4.49 4.66 -7.70
CA MET A 126 5.33 5.68 -7.08
C MET A 126 5.91 5.21 -5.73
N VAL A 127 5.07 4.66 -4.85
CA VAL A 127 5.52 4.12 -3.56
C VAL A 127 6.51 2.98 -3.77
N SER A 128 6.21 2.04 -4.68
CA SER A 128 7.14 0.96 -5.03
C SER A 128 8.46 1.49 -5.55
N ARG A 129 8.43 2.46 -6.48
CA ARG A 129 9.63 3.09 -7.07
C ARG A 129 10.53 3.72 -6.00
N TYR A 130 9.96 4.43 -5.02
CA TYR A 130 10.76 5.06 -3.97
C TYR A 130 11.26 4.07 -2.91
N CYS A 131 10.54 2.99 -2.64
CA CYS A 131 11.01 1.92 -1.76
C CYS A 131 12.09 1.05 -2.40
N LEU A 132 12.08 0.85 -3.72
CA LEU A 132 12.98 -0.06 -4.45
C LEU A 132 14.48 0.12 -4.16
N PRO A 133 15.07 1.35 -4.12
CA PRO A 133 16.49 1.52 -3.80
C PRO A 133 16.89 0.98 -2.42
N HIS A 134 15.94 0.91 -1.48
CA HIS A 134 16.14 0.39 -0.13
C HIS A 134 15.87 -1.10 -0.08
N LEU A 135 14.80 -1.57 -0.72
CA LEU A 135 14.49 -2.99 -0.88
C LEU A 135 15.64 -3.77 -1.51
N LEU A 136 16.31 -3.22 -2.51
CA LEU A 136 17.46 -3.84 -3.18
C LEU A 136 18.70 -4.03 -2.27
N LYS A 137 18.70 -3.44 -1.08
CA LYS A 137 19.73 -3.64 -0.04
C LYS A 137 19.31 -4.65 1.03
N ALA A 138 18.04 -5.05 1.04
CA ALA A 138 17.51 -6.02 1.99
C ALA A 138 17.88 -7.45 1.60
N GLU A 139 17.96 -8.34 2.57
CA GLU A 139 18.29 -9.76 2.36
C GLU A 139 17.19 -10.53 1.61
N ASN A 140 15.92 -10.21 1.88
CA ASN A 140 14.75 -10.88 1.29
C ASN A 140 13.65 -9.83 0.98
N PRO A 141 13.85 -9.00 -0.03
CA PRO A 141 12.97 -7.87 -0.31
C PRO A 141 11.64 -8.29 -0.95
N HIS A 142 10.56 -7.67 -0.49
CA HIS A 142 9.22 -7.93 -1.01
C HIS A 142 8.44 -6.65 -1.32
N ILE A 143 7.68 -6.67 -2.42
CA ILE A 143 6.58 -5.74 -2.69
C ILE A 143 5.28 -6.53 -2.72
N LEU A 144 4.30 -6.11 -1.93
CA LEU A 144 2.97 -6.71 -1.87
C LEU A 144 1.90 -5.69 -2.23
N ASN A 145 1.14 -5.94 -3.28
CA ASN A 145 0.03 -5.09 -3.71
C ASN A 145 -1.32 -5.71 -3.35
N LEU A 146 -2.22 -4.93 -2.76
CA LEU A 146 -3.60 -5.35 -2.54
C LEU A 146 -4.41 -5.09 -3.81
N SER A 147 -4.35 -6.04 -4.74
CA SER A 147 -4.89 -5.88 -6.09
C SER A 147 -5.52 -7.18 -6.61
N PRO A 148 -6.51 -7.11 -7.53
CA PRO A 148 -7.20 -8.29 -8.02
C PRO A 148 -6.33 -9.12 -8.98
N PRO A 149 -6.69 -10.40 -9.24
CA PRO A 149 -6.12 -11.15 -10.36
C PRO A 149 -6.47 -10.47 -11.69
N LEU A 150 -5.61 -10.60 -12.69
CA LEU A 150 -5.86 -10.11 -14.04
C LEU A 150 -6.73 -11.12 -14.80
N ASP A 151 -8.05 -10.93 -14.74
CA ASP A 151 -9.03 -11.64 -15.56
C ASP A 151 -9.65 -10.64 -16.55
N MET A 152 -9.31 -10.76 -17.85
CA MET A 152 -9.74 -9.84 -18.90
C MET A 152 -11.17 -10.10 -19.40
N SER A 153 -11.93 -10.95 -18.73
CA SER A 153 -13.36 -11.17 -19.05
C SER A 153 -14.15 -9.87 -18.86
N ALA A 154 -14.95 -9.50 -19.83
CA ALA A 154 -15.72 -8.25 -19.86
C ALA A 154 -16.62 -8.05 -18.61
N LYS A 155 -17.09 -9.16 -17.99
CA LYS A 155 -17.92 -9.12 -16.78
C LYS A 155 -17.28 -8.37 -15.60
N TRP A 156 -15.94 -8.35 -15.51
CA TRP A 156 -15.21 -7.67 -14.45
C TRP A 156 -15.05 -6.16 -14.68
N PHE A 157 -15.33 -5.70 -15.90
CA PHE A 157 -15.31 -4.29 -16.27
C PHE A 157 -16.71 -3.68 -16.32
N ALA A 158 -17.71 -4.49 -16.70
CA ALA A 158 -19.07 -4.02 -16.84
C ALA A 158 -19.60 -3.44 -15.53
N GLY A 159 -20.19 -2.25 -15.61
CA GLY A 159 -20.79 -1.55 -14.48
C GLY A 159 -19.83 -0.71 -13.61
N HIS A 160 -18.50 -0.91 -13.70
CA HIS A 160 -17.52 -0.12 -12.95
C HIS A 160 -16.14 -0.09 -13.63
N THR A 161 -16.14 0.17 -14.92
CA THR A 161 -14.95 0.16 -15.79
C THR A 161 -13.80 0.99 -15.21
N ALA A 162 -14.07 2.22 -14.76
CA ALA A 162 -13.05 3.11 -14.20
C ALA A 162 -12.34 2.53 -12.99
N TYR A 163 -13.09 1.91 -12.07
CA TYR A 163 -12.52 1.28 -10.89
C TYR A 163 -11.70 0.04 -11.23
N THR A 164 -12.23 -0.83 -12.11
CA THR A 164 -11.51 -2.03 -12.53
C THR A 164 -10.19 -1.68 -13.21
N MET A 165 -10.17 -0.70 -14.13
CA MET A 165 -8.94 -0.22 -14.76
C MET A 165 -7.93 0.27 -13.72
N ALA A 166 -8.37 1.09 -12.76
CA ALA A 166 -7.50 1.62 -11.72
C ALA A 166 -6.90 0.51 -10.83
N LYS A 167 -7.69 -0.51 -10.46
CA LYS A 167 -7.22 -1.67 -9.69
C LYS A 167 -6.30 -2.59 -10.51
N TYR A 168 -6.59 -2.77 -11.79
CA TYR A 168 -5.74 -3.57 -12.69
C TYR A 168 -4.36 -2.93 -12.89
N ASN A 169 -4.25 -1.59 -12.88
CA ASN A 169 -2.95 -0.92 -12.88
C ASN A 169 -2.04 -1.40 -11.74
N MET A 170 -2.60 -1.64 -10.53
CA MET A 170 -1.84 -2.20 -9.41
C MET A 170 -1.32 -3.61 -9.74
N SER A 171 -2.16 -4.44 -10.37
CA SER A 171 -1.79 -5.80 -10.76
C SER A 171 -0.79 -5.82 -11.92
N MET A 172 -0.88 -4.86 -12.84
CA MET A 172 0.12 -4.68 -13.90
C MET A 172 1.48 -4.25 -13.34
N CYS A 173 1.51 -3.44 -12.28
CA CYS A 173 2.75 -3.16 -11.54
C CYS A 173 3.38 -4.45 -10.98
N VAL A 174 2.57 -5.36 -10.43
CA VAL A 174 3.07 -6.66 -9.97
C VAL A 174 3.69 -7.44 -11.11
N LEU A 175 2.96 -7.59 -12.22
CA LEU A 175 3.42 -8.35 -13.38
C LEU A 175 4.74 -7.81 -13.95
N GLY A 176 4.81 -6.48 -14.17
CA GLY A 176 5.99 -5.83 -14.74
C GLY A 176 7.19 -5.85 -13.79
N MET A 177 6.99 -5.39 -12.55
CA MET A 177 8.08 -5.30 -11.58
C MET A 177 8.59 -6.69 -11.13
N ALA A 178 7.75 -7.72 -11.07
CA ALA A 178 8.17 -9.08 -10.74
C ALA A 178 9.19 -9.59 -11.77
N GLU A 179 8.96 -9.37 -13.07
CA GLU A 179 9.90 -9.77 -14.12
C GLU A 179 11.13 -8.87 -14.15
N GLU A 180 10.97 -7.55 -14.02
CA GLU A 180 12.06 -6.57 -14.05
C GLU A 180 13.11 -6.80 -12.95
N PHE A 181 12.66 -7.18 -11.74
CA PHE A 181 13.53 -7.29 -10.56
C PHE A 181 13.80 -8.73 -10.11
N LYS A 182 13.38 -9.76 -10.84
CA LYS A 182 13.58 -11.17 -10.46
C LYS A 182 15.06 -11.51 -10.24
N ASP A 183 15.93 -11.08 -11.16
CA ASP A 183 17.37 -11.34 -11.10
C ASP A 183 18.08 -10.50 -10.02
N ARG A 184 17.37 -9.53 -9.44
CA ARG A 184 17.78 -8.70 -8.31
C ARG A 184 17.21 -9.21 -6.98
N GLY A 185 16.49 -10.32 -6.99
CA GLY A 185 15.95 -11.00 -5.82
C GLY A 185 14.74 -10.32 -5.16
N VAL A 186 14.10 -9.34 -5.81
CA VAL A 186 12.90 -8.68 -5.27
C VAL A 186 11.66 -9.49 -5.63
N ALA A 187 10.98 -10.05 -4.64
CA ALA A 187 9.70 -10.71 -4.84
C ALA A 187 8.58 -9.67 -4.93
N VAL A 188 7.82 -9.67 -6.03
CA VAL A 188 6.68 -8.76 -6.21
C VAL A 188 5.41 -9.59 -6.41
N ASN A 189 4.46 -9.43 -5.48
CA ASN A 189 3.27 -10.26 -5.41
C ASN A 189 1.99 -9.44 -5.23
N ALA A 190 0.86 -10.05 -5.53
CA ALA A 190 -0.47 -9.53 -5.22
C ALA A 190 -1.18 -10.40 -4.20
N ILE A 191 -1.96 -9.76 -3.35
CA ILE A 191 -2.99 -10.41 -2.54
C ILE A 191 -4.34 -9.79 -2.85
N TRP A 192 -5.34 -10.62 -3.12
CA TRP A 192 -6.72 -10.19 -3.33
C TRP A 192 -7.59 -10.69 -2.20
N PRO A 193 -7.91 -9.80 -1.24
CA PRO A 193 -8.77 -10.17 -0.12
C PRO A 193 -10.15 -10.59 -0.63
N ARG A 194 -10.69 -11.66 -0.06
CA ARG A 194 -12.10 -12.00 -0.26
C ARG A 194 -12.91 -11.08 0.63
N THR A 195 -13.38 -9.99 0.06
CA THR A 195 -14.31 -9.08 0.74
C THR A 195 -15.73 -9.51 0.48
N ALA A 196 -16.53 -9.61 1.52
CA ALA A 196 -17.96 -9.83 1.43
C ALA A 196 -18.69 -8.49 1.21
#